data_06955d1c7a5340a49140b1d486202ed6
#
_entry.id   06955d1c7a5340a49140b1d486202ed6
#
_cell.length_a   1.000
_cell.length_b   1.000
_cell.length_c   1.000
_cell.angle_alpha   90.00
_cell.angle_beta   90.00
_cell.angle_gamma   90.00
#
_symmetry.space_group_name_H-M   'P 1'
#
loop_
_entity.id
_entity.type
_entity.pdbx_description
1 polymer ?
#
loop_
_entity_poly.entity_id
_entity_poly.type
_entity_poly.pdbx_seq_one_letter_code
_entity_poly.pdbx_strand_id
1 'polypeptide(L)'
;RGYDTLLNDSKYDTHERFYELMETNEHCEGTRDEDIADAYESYFDEIGINCNARLHYSTSEGQRVVDELSNNRAVNLIMYNHRRYKDHSVLALGYIQFKYNGYGYSTYIRIADGWTKDPDRYVWGSCVGTWNYVTVELN
;
A
#
# COMPACT_ATOMS: atom_id res chain seq x y z
N ARG A 1 -6.98 13.38 9.11
CA ARG A 1 -8.38 13.55 8.70
C ARG A 1 -8.75 12.39 7.80
N GLY A 2 -9.49 11.41 8.23
CA GLY A 2 -9.99 10.37 7.37
C GLY A 2 -10.27 9.04 8.04
N TYR A 3 -9.59 8.75 9.14
CA TYR A 3 -9.81 7.47 9.82
C TYR A 3 -11.17 7.37 10.51
N ASP A 4 -11.70 8.44 11.05
CA ASP A 4 -13.02 8.43 11.72
C ASP A 4 -14.20 8.44 10.73
N THR A 5 -14.00 8.95 9.52
CA THR A 5 -15.04 8.97 8.49
C THR A 5 -15.20 7.64 7.74
N LEU A 6 -14.23 6.76 7.89
CA LEU A 6 -14.28 5.43 7.30
C LEU A 6 -14.90 4.37 8.24
N LEU A 7 -15.55 4.69 9.36
CA LEU A 7 -16.16 3.76 10.31
C LEU A 7 -17.70 3.71 10.26
N ASN A 8 -18.30 4.13 9.16
CA ASN A 8 -19.72 3.89 8.90
C ASN A 8 -19.93 2.57 8.11
N ASP A 9 -21.14 2.13 7.96
CA ASP A 9 -21.49 0.83 7.32
C ASP A 9 -20.88 0.66 5.93
N SER A 10 -20.74 1.74 5.16
CA SER A 10 -20.13 1.73 3.83
C SER A 10 -18.67 1.27 3.78
N LYS A 11 -17.97 1.17 4.91
CA LYS A 11 -16.62 0.63 4.97
C LYS A 11 -16.54 -0.87 4.95
N TYR A 12 -17.47 -1.48 5.69
CA TYR A 12 -17.55 -2.93 5.67
C TYR A 12 -17.87 -3.37 4.25
N ASP A 13 -18.80 -2.71 3.59
CA ASP A 13 -19.16 -2.98 2.20
C ASP A 13 -17.96 -2.83 1.27
N THR A 14 -17.20 -1.74 1.41
CA THR A 14 -15.97 -1.52 0.61
C THR A 14 -14.91 -2.57 0.92
N HIS A 15 -14.69 -2.91 2.18
CA HIS A 15 -13.71 -3.91 2.58
C HIS A 15 -14.11 -5.31 2.07
N GLU A 16 -15.37 -5.69 2.23
CA GLU A 16 -15.88 -6.97 1.72
C GLU A 16 -15.76 -7.03 0.20
N ARG A 17 -16.08 -5.94 -0.50
CA ARG A 17 -15.96 -5.88 -1.95
C ARG A 17 -14.52 -6.03 -2.42
N PHE A 18 -13.55 -5.37 -1.77
CA PHE A 18 -12.14 -5.58 -2.07
C PHE A 18 -11.69 -7.01 -1.77
N TYR A 19 -12.16 -7.61 -0.67
CA TYR A 19 -11.84 -9.00 -0.33
C TYR A 19 -12.29 -9.97 -1.44
N GLU A 20 -13.50 -9.77 -1.97
CA GLU A 20 -14.03 -10.54 -3.10
C GLU A 20 -13.21 -10.31 -4.38
N LEU A 21 -13.00 -9.05 -4.77
CA LEU A 21 -12.27 -8.68 -5.99
C LEU A 21 -10.81 -9.15 -5.97
N MET A 22 -10.19 -9.19 -4.80
CA MET A 22 -8.85 -9.73 -4.61
C MET A 22 -8.79 -11.26 -4.59
N GLU A 23 -9.93 -11.95 -4.70
CA GLU A 23 -10.01 -13.41 -4.60
C GLU A 23 -9.27 -13.98 -3.38
N THR A 24 -9.33 -13.24 -2.26
CA THR A 24 -8.57 -13.55 -1.05
C THR A 24 -8.99 -14.90 -0.49
N ASN A 25 -8.01 -15.79 -0.27
CA ASN A 25 -8.18 -17.19 0.15
C ASN A 25 -8.90 -18.10 -0.83
N GLU A 26 -9.11 -17.71 -2.09
CA GLU A 26 -9.75 -18.57 -3.08
C GLU A 26 -8.75 -19.55 -3.74
N HIS A 27 -7.55 -19.07 -4.06
CA HIS A 27 -6.54 -19.85 -4.78
C HIS A 27 -5.33 -20.24 -3.92
N CYS A 28 -5.09 -19.49 -2.84
CA CYS A 28 -4.03 -19.74 -1.87
C CYS A 28 -4.41 -19.12 -0.52
N GLU A 29 -3.64 -19.38 0.52
CA GLU A 29 -3.78 -18.64 1.78
C GLU A 29 -3.33 -17.19 1.56
N GLY A 30 -4.24 -16.24 1.75
CA GLY A 30 -4.03 -14.82 1.49
C GLY A 30 -4.48 -14.35 0.10
N THR A 31 -3.84 -13.31 -0.39
CA THR A 31 -4.12 -12.66 -1.69
C THR A 31 -2.89 -12.71 -2.57
N ARG A 32 -3.05 -13.06 -3.85
CA ARG A 32 -1.95 -12.97 -4.80
C ARG A 32 -1.68 -11.50 -5.15
N ASP A 33 -0.43 -11.17 -5.41
CA ASP A 33 -0.01 -9.79 -5.69
C ASP A 33 -0.70 -9.19 -6.92
N GLU A 34 -0.90 -10.00 -7.93
CA GLU A 34 -1.55 -9.61 -9.17
C GLU A 34 -3.01 -9.22 -8.94
N ASP A 35 -3.72 -9.96 -8.10
CA ASP A 35 -5.14 -9.73 -7.80
C ASP A 35 -5.36 -8.39 -7.08
N ILE A 36 -4.34 -7.86 -6.40
CA ILE A 36 -4.42 -6.55 -5.73
C ILE A 36 -4.58 -5.42 -6.75
N ALA A 37 -3.78 -5.42 -7.82
CA ALA A 37 -3.85 -4.39 -8.85
C ALA A 37 -5.19 -4.47 -9.61
N ASP A 38 -5.59 -5.66 -10.01
CA ASP A 38 -6.84 -5.92 -10.74
C ASP A 38 -8.07 -5.52 -9.91
N ALA A 39 -8.03 -5.77 -8.59
CA ALA A 39 -9.10 -5.38 -7.69
C ALA A 39 -9.26 -3.86 -7.56
N TYR A 40 -8.15 -3.09 -7.55
CA TYR A 40 -8.23 -1.63 -7.57
C TYR A 40 -8.90 -1.13 -8.84
N GLU A 41 -8.50 -1.63 -10.01
CA GLU A 41 -9.11 -1.23 -11.28
C GLU A 41 -10.60 -1.59 -11.34
N SER A 42 -10.95 -2.82 -10.95
CA SER A 42 -12.34 -3.30 -10.93
C SER A 42 -13.22 -2.50 -9.98
N TYR A 43 -12.77 -2.23 -8.75
CA TYR A 43 -13.52 -1.46 -7.78
C TYR A 43 -13.80 -0.03 -8.25
N PHE A 44 -12.78 0.64 -8.78
CA PHE A 44 -12.95 2.02 -9.25
C PHE A 44 -13.81 2.10 -10.50
N ASP A 45 -13.77 1.11 -11.39
CA ASP A 45 -14.66 1.01 -12.54
C ASP A 45 -16.14 0.86 -12.10
N GLU A 46 -16.41 0.03 -11.09
CA GLU A 46 -17.75 -0.14 -10.52
C GLU A 46 -18.37 1.18 -10.01
N ILE A 47 -17.55 2.08 -9.49
CA ILE A 47 -18.00 3.39 -9.00
C ILE A 47 -17.82 4.53 -10.02
N GLY A 48 -17.46 4.19 -11.27
CA GLY A 48 -17.37 5.14 -12.37
C GLY A 48 -16.13 6.04 -12.36
N ILE A 49 -15.06 5.59 -11.71
CA ILE A 49 -13.77 6.32 -11.64
C ILE A 49 -12.75 5.57 -12.49
N ASN A 50 -12.11 6.26 -13.42
CA ASN A 50 -11.02 5.67 -14.20
C ASN A 50 -9.79 5.48 -13.32
N CYS A 51 -9.34 4.25 -13.18
CA CYS A 51 -8.19 3.84 -12.37
C CYS A 51 -7.16 3.11 -13.24
N ASN A 52 -5.90 3.40 -12.99
CA ASN A 52 -4.79 2.65 -13.55
C ASN A 52 -3.94 2.14 -12.37
N ALA A 53 -4.06 0.88 -12.07
CA ALA A 53 -3.29 0.22 -11.03
C ALA A 53 -2.22 -0.68 -11.64
N ARG A 54 -1.01 -0.64 -11.09
CA ARG A 54 0.13 -1.42 -11.62
C ARG A 54 0.90 -2.09 -10.52
N LEU A 55 1.06 -3.39 -10.65
CA LEU A 55 1.99 -4.17 -9.83
C LEU A 55 3.43 -3.93 -10.31
N HIS A 56 4.30 -3.65 -9.35
CA HIS A 56 5.74 -3.54 -9.54
C HIS A 56 6.43 -4.61 -8.71
N TYR A 57 7.19 -5.45 -9.36
CA TYR A 57 8.03 -6.44 -8.69
C TYR A 57 9.26 -5.76 -8.08
N SER A 58 9.73 -6.29 -6.97
CA SER A 58 10.91 -5.81 -6.27
C SER A 58 12.08 -5.62 -7.24
N THR A 59 12.37 -4.38 -7.48
CA THR A 59 13.66 -3.93 -7.98
C THR A 59 14.20 -2.99 -6.92
N SER A 60 15.46 -2.83 -6.73
CA SER A 60 16.12 -1.99 -5.72
C SER A 60 15.66 -0.50 -5.66
N GLU A 61 14.48 -0.19 -6.13
CA GLU A 61 13.96 1.15 -6.38
C GLU A 61 12.96 1.62 -5.30
N GLY A 62 13.34 1.56 -4.02
CA GLY A 62 12.57 2.20 -2.95
C GLY A 62 12.31 3.70 -3.20
N GLN A 63 13.10 4.31 -4.09
CA GLN A 63 12.89 5.69 -4.52
C GLN A 63 11.57 5.89 -5.26
N ARG A 64 11.10 4.94 -6.04
CA ARG A 64 9.79 5.04 -6.72
C ARG A 64 8.63 5.22 -5.76
N VAL A 65 8.63 4.50 -4.64
CA VAL A 65 7.60 4.67 -3.62
C VAL A 65 7.63 6.08 -3.05
N VAL A 66 8.81 6.65 -2.80
CA VAL A 66 8.97 8.04 -2.36
C VAL A 66 8.45 9.02 -3.42
N ASP A 67 8.74 8.76 -4.69
CA ASP A 67 8.29 9.61 -5.79
C ASP A 67 6.75 9.61 -5.92
N GLU A 68 6.11 8.45 -5.81
CA GLU A 68 4.64 8.35 -5.79
C GLU A 68 4.05 9.12 -4.60
N LEU A 69 4.57 8.89 -3.40
CA LEU A 69 4.13 9.60 -2.20
C LEU A 69 4.35 11.12 -2.28
N SER A 70 5.43 11.56 -2.92
CA SER A 70 5.73 12.97 -3.16
C SER A 70 4.72 13.63 -4.11
N ASN A 71 4.10 12.84 -4.98
CA ASN A 71 3.02 13.25 -5.87
C ASN A 71 1.62 13.04 -5.27
N ASN A 72 1.53 12.85 -3.96
CA ASN A 72 0.28 12.59 -3.22
C ASN A 72 -0.47 11.34 -3.70
N ARG A 73 0.23 10.35 -4.24
CA ARG A 73 -0.33 9.06 -4.60
C ARG A 73 0.02 8.02 -3.55
N ALA A 74 -0.99 7.36 -3.00
CA ALA A 74 -0.78 6.26 -2.08
C ALA A 74 -0.25 5.02 -2.81
N VAL A 75 0.52 4.20 -2.10
CA VAL A 75 1.12 2.98 -2.64
C VAL A 75 0.75 1.81 -1.74
N ASN A 76 0.24 0.75 -2.31
CA ASN A 76 0.07 -0.50 -1.58
C ASN A 76 1.41 -1.24 -1.56
N LEU A 77 1.98 -1.47 -0.38
CA LEU A 77 3.23 -2.21 -0.18
C LEU A 77 2.92 -3.66 0.18
N ILE A 78 3.53 -4.59 -0.52
CA ILE A 78 3.38 -6.03 -0.32
C ILE A 78 4.66 -6.54 0.34
N MET A 79 4.61 -6.70 1.65
CA MET A 79 5.76 -7.09 2.47
C MET A 79 5.96 -8.60 2.48
N TYR A 80 7.22 -9.02 2.40
CA TYR A 80 7.61 -10.41 2.58
C TYR A 80 8.62 -10.54 3.72
N ASN A 81 8.44 -11.53 4.58
CA ASN A 81 9.35 -11.84 5.69
C ASN A 81 9.68 -10.65 6.60
N HIS A 82 8.78 -9.68 6.70
CA HIS A 82 9.02 -8.54 7.59
C HIS A 82 9.02 -9.01 9.06
N ARG A 83 9.96 -8.52 9.87
CA ARG A 83 10.16 -8.98 11.25
C ARG A 83 8.86 -8.91 12.08
N ARG A 84 8.09 -7.84 11.93
CA ARG A 84 6.83 -7.62 12.67
C ARG A 84 5.61 -8.11 11.89
N TYR A 85 5.52 -7.71 10.62
CA TYR A 85 4.31 -7.90 9.81
C TYR A 85 4.28 -9.22 9.05
N LYS A 86 5.43 -9.94 8.99
CA LYS A 86 5.55 -11.16 8.18
C LYS A 86 5.24 -10.89 6.71
N ASP A 87 4.42 -11.73 6.10
CA ASP A 87 3.86 -11.49 4.77
C ASP A 87 2.56 -10.71 4.97
N HIS A 88 2.56 -9.47 4.55
CA HIS A 88 1.45 -8.56 4.83
C HIS A 88 1.40 -7.41 3.84
N SER A 89 0.19 -6.99 3.47
CA SER A 89 -0.04 -5.84 2.61
C SER A 89 -0.46 -4.63 3.44
N VAL A 90 0.17 -3.48 3.19
CA VAL A 90 -0.10 -2.22 3.91
C VAL A 90 -0.17 -1.06 2.95
N LEU A 91 -0.88 -0.01 3.34
CA LEU A 91 -0.96 1.22 2.57
C LEU A 91 0.12 2.21 3.01
N ALA A 92 1.01 2.60 2.11
CA ALA A 92 1.96 3.69 2.31
C ALA A 92 1.26 5.03 2.08
N LEU A 93 1.36 5.94 3.05
CA LEU A 93 0.64 7.21 3.07
C LEU A 93 1.55 8.44 3.06
N GLY A 94 2.82 8.27 3.27
CA GLY A 94 3.79 9.36 3.34
C GLY A 94 5.18 8.87 3.72
N TYR A 95 6.12 9.79 3.81
CA TYR A 95 7.48 9.45 4.20
C TYR A 95 8.12 10.58 5.00
N ILE A 96 9.17 10.23 5.74
CA ILE A 96 10.07 11.16 6.41
C ILE A 96 11.51 10.82 6.00
N GLN A 97 12.29 11.85 5.66
CA GLN A 97 13.70 11.70 5.34
C GLN A 97 14.57 12.47 6.33
N PHE A 98 15.53 11.80 6.90
CA PHE A 98 16.55 12.41 7.75
C PHE A 98 17.88 12.44 7.00
N LYS A 99 18.46 13.64 6.90
CA LYS A 99 19.78 13.82 6.31
C LYS A 99 20.85 13.54 7.36
N TYR A 100 21.74 12.62 7.10
CA TYR A 100 22.96 12.44 7.89
C TYR A 100 24.04 13.43 7.45
N ASN A 101 24.80 13.98 8.39
CA ASN A 101 25.90 14.93 8.18
C ASN A 101 26.83 14.52 7.04
N GLY A 102 26.47 14.83 5.78
CA GLY A 102 27.25 14.54 4.58
C GLY A 102 27.08 13.16 3.91
N TYR A 103 26.29 12.24 4.51
CA TYR A 103 26.23 10.81 4.07
C TYR A 103 24.80 10.35 3.75
N GLY A 104 24.11 11.01 2.81
CA GLY A 104 22.84 10.49 2.31
C GLY A 104 21.64 10.73 3.24
N TYR A 105 20.54 10.01 2.97
CA TYR A 105 19.27 10.12 3.70
C TYR A 105 18.86 8.78 4.26
N SER A 106 18.26 8.77 5.47
CA SER A 106 17.44 7.66 5.94
C SER A 106 15.98 8.00 5.70
N THR A 107 15.29 7.14 4.98
CA THR A 107 13.88 7.29 4.67
C THR A 107 13.06 6.32 5.49
N TYR A 108 11.97 6.81 6.07
CA TYR A 108 10.96 6.02 6.76
C TYR A 108 9.62 6.25 6.08
N ILE A 109 8.95 5.17 5.73
CA ILE A 109 7.64 5.19 5.09
C ILE A 109 6.56 5.07 6.16
N ARG A 110 5.65 6.04 6.17
CA ARG A 110 4.46 6.01 7.03
C ARG A 110 3.42 5.08 6.40
N ILE A 111 2.88 4.17 7.21
CA ILE A 111 1.95 3.15 6.75
C ILE A 111 0.66 3.12 7.55
N ALA A 112 -0.43 2.72 6.90
CA ALA A 112 -1.63 2.18 7.54
C ALA A 112 -1.54 0.66 7.46
N ASP A 113 -1.40 0.01 8.61
CA ASP A 113 -1.11 -1.43 8.69
C ASP A 113 -2.36 -2.32 8.73
N GLY A 114 -3.54 -1.72 8.82
CA GLY A 114 -4.81 -2.44 8.92
C GLY A 114 -5.05 -3.12 10.28
N TRP A 115 -4.02 -3.24 11.12
CA TRP A 115 -4.11 -3.91 12.42
C TRP A 115 -4.38 -2.96 13.59
N THR A 116 -4.00 -1.69 13.41
CA THR A 116 -4.13 -0.67 14.45
C THR A 116 -4.75 0.61 13.89
N LYS A 117 -5.36 1.40 14.77
CA LYS A 117 -5.83 2.76 14.46
C LYS A 117 -4.72 3.82 14.59
N ASP A 118 -3.50 3.41 14.89
CA ASP A 118 -2.36 4.30 15.08
C ASP A 118 -1.90 4.83 13.72
N PRO A 119 -2.00 6.15 13.46
CA PRO A 119 -1.62 6.75 12.19
C PRO A 119 -0.10 6.93 12.05
N ASP A 120 0.66 6.72 13.12
CA ASP A 120 2.09 6.99 13.20
C ASP A 120 2.93 5.70 13.19
N ARG A 121 2.60 4.81 12.26
CA ARG A 121 3.39 3.61 11.99
C ARG A 121 4.37 3.89 10.85
N TYR A 122 5.62 3.49 11.06
CA TYR A 122 6.69 3.68 10.09
C TYR A 122 7.44 2.38 9.87
N VAL A 123 7.84 2.16 8.61
CA VAL A 123 8.77 1.12 8.22
C VAL A 123 10.01 1.74 7.58
N TRP A 124 11.15 1.07 7.71
CA TRP A 124 12.39 1.59 7.16
C TRP A 124 12.39 1.48 5.63
N GLY A 125 12.62 2.61 4.95
CA GLY A 125 12.57 2.71 3.50
C GLY A 125 13.54 1.82 2.76
N SER A 126 14.68 1.44 3.37
CA SER A 126 15.63 0.51 2.75
C SER A 126 15.04 -0.90 2.57
N CYS A 127 14.04 -1.27 3.38
CA CYS A 127 13.34 -2.55 3.23
C CYS A 127 12.37 -2.54 2.06
N VAL A 128 11.85 -1.36 1.68
CA VAL A 128 10.84 -1.22 0.61
C VAL A 128 11.38 -1.69 -0.74
N GLY A 129 12.67 -1.53 -0.99
CA GLY A 129 13.31 -2.03 -2.22
C GLY A 129 13.33 -3.56 -2.39
N THR A 130 12.92 -4.31 -1.36
CA THR A 130 12.83 -5.78 -1.40
C THR A 130 11.39 -6.29 -1.49
N TRP A 131 10.42 -5.41 -1.51
CA TRP A 131 8.99 -5.74 -1.54
C TRP A 131 8.36 -5.37 -2.88
N ASN A 132 7.33 -6.11 -3.25
CA ASN A 132 6.48 -5.72 -4.35
C ASN A 132 5.57 -4.55 -3.91
N TYR A 133 5.05 -3.81 -4.84
CA TYR A 133 4.11 -2.73 -4.53
C TYR A 133 3.17 -2.46 -5.71
N VAL A 134 1.99 -1.94 -5.39
CA VAL A 134 1.00 -1.51 -6.38
C VAL A 134 0.88 0.01 -6.31
N THR A 135 1.05 0.66 -7.45
CA THR A 135 0.73 2.09 -7.63
C THR A 135 -0.69 2.23 -8.15
N VAL A 136 -1.40 3.24 -7.67
CA VAL A 136 -2.79 3.52 -8.07
C VAL A 136 -2.88 4.97 -8.54
N GLU A 137 -3.29 5.17 -9.79
CA GLU A 137 -3.50 6.47 -10.39
C GLU A 137 -4.98 6.61 -10.78
N LEU A 138 -5.64 7.64 -10.24
CA LEU A 138 -7.04 7.97 -10.55
C LEU A 138 -7.08 9.14 -11.53
N ASN A 139 -7.87 9.02 -12.62
CA ASN A 139 -8.01 10.00 -13.69
C ASN A 139 -9.47 10.49 -13.84
#